data_cd079a8945b3e74be8c54bb4ae27a2cf
#
_entry.id   cd079a8945b3e74be8c54bb4ae27a2cf
#
_cell.length_a   1.000
_cell.length_b   1.000
_cell.length_c   1.000
_cell.angle_alpha   90.00
_cell.angle_beta   90.00
_cell.angle_gamma   90.00
#
_symmetry.space_group_name_H-M   'P 1'
#
loop_
_entity.id
_entity.type
_entity.pdbx_description
1 polymer ?
#
loop_
_entity_poly.entity_id
_entity_poly.type
_entity_poly.pdbx_seq_one_letter_code
_entity_poly.pdbx_strand_id
1 'polypeptide(L)'
;MEYEEFIQLFTHEVSYNLKMLGVPWRAKYENTGGREIVLVVIHGGGHDFPPIKVYDYYQEFLQGMPWGVAARKATQDFFDDESTKCALMDMGLFHADMVIPTFMNTEENEELLKTVPYSRFEDLAVILQIAYQSLGGINLNLVVTDDILQGWGLRYDELYQMALDNPRNVESVQMIELYKMMDIISPDETVEDLPPFYVVTNTGQHLGAAGILYKTRMHELAETMGDDILLVPMSVDHFLAMPLLDQKGIDYISNALHNSKEVITGSIKPLSGNLYHYNCETAQFRMFTPSQLKETKKRGR
;
A
#
# COMPACT_ATOMS: atom_id res chain seq x y z
N MET A 1 2.51 3.03 -35.10
CA MET A 1 3.81 3.62 -34.62
C MET A 1 4.92 2.63 -34.93
N GLU A 2 5.90 3.07 -35.67
CA GLU A 2 7.07 2.27 -35.98
C GLU A 2 7.99 2.16 -34.77
N TYR A 3 8.87 1.13 -34.75
CA TYR A 3 9.71 0.85 -33.60
C TYR A 3 10.65 2.02 -33.22
N GLU A 4 11.22 2.71 -34.21
CA GLU A 4 12.10 3.86 -33.97
C GLU A 4 11.38 5.04 -33.31
N GLU A 5 10.14 5.33 -33.72
CA GLU A 5 9.30 6.35 -33.12
C GLU A 5 8.91 5.96 -31.69
N PHE A 6 8.58 4.68 -31.47
CA PHE A 6 8.30 4.15 -30.14
C PHE A 6 9.49 4.35 -29.20
N ILE A 7 10.72 4.00 -29.62
CA ILE A 7 11.92 4.15 -28.80
C ILE A 7 12.10 5.61 -28.32
N GLN A 8 11.90 6.57 -29.21
CA GLN A 8 12.06 7.99 -28.86
C GLN A 8 11.05 8.46 -27.81
N LEU A 9 9.77 8.18 -28.04
CA LEU A 9 8.68 8.54 -27.13
C LEU A 9 8.81 7.81 -25.79
N PHE A 10 9.09 6.52 -25.84
CA PHE A 10 9.28 5.68 -24.66
C PHE A 10 10.46 6.17 -23.80
N THR A 11 11.61 6.46 -24.38
CA THR A 11 12.79 6.98 -23.68
C THR A 11 12.50 8.34 -23.04
N HIS A 12 11.79 9.20 -23.74
CA HIS A 12 11.40 10.50 -23.21
C HIS A 12 10.50 10.34 -21.98
N GLU A 13 9.49 9.47 -22.06
CA GLU A 13 8.54 9.25 -20.97
C GLU A 13 9.19 8.57 -19.76
N VAL A 14 10.04 7.55 -19.97
CA VAL A 14 10.83 6.96 -18.88
C VAL A 14 11.70 8.03 -18.19
N SER A 15 12.39 8.87 -18.97
CA SER A 15 13.18 9.98 -18.41
C SER A 15 12.33 10.99 -17.65
N TYR A 16 11.12 11.26 -18.11
CA TYR A 16 10.18 12.13 -17.42
C TYR A 16 9.75 11.51 -16.09
N ASN A 17 9.36 10.22 -16.09
CA ASN A 17 8.98 9.49 -14.89
C ASN A 17 10.09 9.48 -13.83
N LEU A 18 11.34 9.24 -14.24
CA LEU A 18 12.51 9.34 -13.34
C LEU A 18 12.67 10.70 -12.70
N LYS A 19 12.45 11.79 -13.45
CA LYS A 19 12.49 13.15 -12.90
C LYS A 19 11.37 13.42 -11.91
N MET A 20 10.18 12.87 -12.15
CA MET A 20 9.03 13.03 -11.26
C MET A 20 9.23 12.34 -9.91
N LEU A 21 10.16 11.40 -9.82
CA LEU A 21 10.61 10.77 -8.56
C LEU A 21 11.61 11.65 -7.78
N GLY A 22 11.93 12.85 -8.28
CA GLY A 22 12.87 13.76 -7.62
C GLY A 22 14.33 13.33 -7.72
N VAL A 23 14.63 12.26 -8.48
CA VAL A 23 16.01 11.83 -8.74
C VAL A 23 16.55 12.50 -10.00
N PRO A 24 17.80 12.98 -9.99
CA PRO A 24 18.40 13.68 -11.14
C PRO A 24 18.88 12.72 -12.24
N TRP A 25 18.07 11.69 -12.51
CA TRP A 25 18.38 10.64 -13.45
C TRP A 25 17.74 10.89 -14.81
N ARG A 26 18.30 10.26 -15.82
CA ARG A 26 17.76 10.27 -17.17
C ARG A 26 17.98 8.92 -17.83
N ALA A 27 17.05 8.51 -18.67
CA ALA A 27 17.22 7.34 -19.53
C ALA A 27 17.90 7.76 -20.86
N LYS A 28 18.75 6.87 -21.37
CA LYS A 28 19.38 6.96 -22.68
C LYS A 28 19.31 5.58 -23.32
N TYR A 29 18.91 5.51 -24.59
CA TYR A 29 18.96 4.25 -25.30
C TYR A 29 20.36 3.98 -25.82
N GLU A 30 20.77 2.70 -25.77
CA GLU A 30 22.01 2.19 -26.32
C GLU A 30 21.74 0.95 -27.19
N ASN A 31 22.48 0.83 -28.28
CA ASN A 31 22.42 -0.35 -29.14
C ASN A 31 23.51 -1.32 -28.68
N THR A 32 23.13 -2.47 -28.19
CA THR A 32 24.04 -3.47 -27.62
C THR A 32 24.66 -4.40 -28.67
N GLY A 33 24.51 -4.07 -29.96
CA GLY A 33 25.04 -4.89 -31.07
C GLY A 33 24.01 -5.89 -31.56
N GLY A 34 23.28 -5.54 -32.58
CA GLY A 34 22.19 -6.33 -33.14
C GLY A 34 20.88 -5.55 -33.20
N ARG A 35 19.74 -6.21 -33.02
CA ARG A 35 18.39 -5.58 -32.99
C ARG A 35 17.94 -5.18 -31.60
N GLU A 36 18.71 -5.46 -30.58
CA GLU A 36 18.32 -5.20 -29.18
C GLU A 36 18.72 -3.78 -28.79
N ILE A 37 17.73 -2.96 -28.47
CA ILE A 37 17.88 -1.63 -27.91
C ILE A 37 17.50 -1.68 -26.44
N VAL A 38 18.38 -1.19 -25.59
CA VAL A 38 18.17 -1.09 -24.16
C VAL A 38 18.20 0.37 -23.71
N LEU A 39 17.41 0.70 -22.68
CA LEU A 39 17.55 1.95 -21.96
C LEU A 39 18.52 1.75 -20.80
N VAL A 40 19.50 2.63 -20.73
CA VAL A 40 20.41 2.74 -19.59
C VAL A 40 20.01 3.95 -18.77
N VAL A 41 19.81 3.76 -17.48
CA VAL A 41 19.54 4.85 -16.56
C VAL A 41 20.87 5.46 -16.12
N ILE A 42 21.05 6.75 -16.40
CA ILE A 42 22.28 7.48 -16.13
C ILE A 42 22.12 8.36 -14.90
N HIS A 43 23.00 8.21 -13.94
CA HIS A 43 23.15 9.06 -12.79
C HIS A 43 24.64 9.43 -12.57
N GLY A 44 24.92 10.46 -11.77
CA GLY A 44 26.30 10.98 -11.59
C GLY A 44 27.21 10.16 -10.66
N GLY A 45 26.80 8.98 -10.16
CA GLY A 45 27.45 8.29 -9.06
C GLY A 45 28.18 6.97 -9.39
N GLY A 46 28.18 6.52 -10.65
CA GLY A 46 28.98 5.31 -11.05
C GLY A 46 28.36 3.95 -10.68
N HIS A 47 27.10 3.88 -10.30
CA HIS A 47 26.39 2.61 -10.12
C HIS A 47 25.83 2.13 -11.47
N ASP A 48 25.99 0.83 -11.74
CA ASP A 48 25.44 0.20 -12.94
C ASP A 48 24.03 -0.33 -12.59
N PHE A 49 23.01 0.30 -13.14
CA PHE A 49 21.64 -0.18 -13.05
C PHE A 49 21.34 -1.23 -14.12
N PRO A 50 20.40 -2.15 -13.87
CA PRO A 50 19.97 -3.10 -14.89
C PRO A 50 19.35 -2.34 -16.07
N PRO A 51 19.71 -2.71 -17.31
CA PRO A 51 19.18 -2.07 -18.49
C PRO A 51 17.72 -2.49 -18.74
N ILE A 52 16.89 -1.55 -19.16
CA ILE A 52 15.49 -1.80 -19.55
C ILE A 52 15.46 -2.27 -21.01
N LYS A 53 14.91 -3.45 -21.27
CA LYS A 53 14.79 -4.02 -22.61
C LYS A 53 13.59 -3.41 -23.34
N VAL A 54 13.83 -2.44 -24.23
CA VAL A 54 12.77 -1.66 -24.89
C VAL A 54 11.86 -2.54 -25.76
N TYR A 55 12.42 -3.60 -26.36
CA TYR A 55 11.66 -4.47 -27.26
C TYR A 55 10.52 -5.22 -26.57
N ASP A 56 10.69 -5.59 -25.30
CA ASP A 56 9.65 -6.29 -24.53
C ASP A 56 8.40 -5.41 -24.38
N TYR A 57 8.58 -4.14 -24.04
CA TYR A 57 7.48 -3.17 -23.93
C TYR A 57 6.90 -2.76 -25.29
N TYR A 58 7.70 -2.79 -26.36
CA TYR A 58 7.19 -2.61 -27.70
C TYR A 58 6.25 -3.75 -28.14
N GLN A 59 6.54 -4.99 -27.75
CA GLN A 59 5.64 -6.12 -27.99
C GLN A 59 4.31 -5.94 -27.25
N GLU A 60 4.32 -5.47 -25.99
CA GLU A 60 3.09 -5.15 -25.26
C GLU A 60 2.30 -3.99 -25.94
N PHE A 61 3.01 -2.99 -26.46
CA PHE A 61 2.37 -1.93 -27.26
C PHE A 61 1.68 -2.48 -28.51
N LEU A 62 2.32 -3.39 -29.25
CA LEU A 62 1.73 -4.03 -30.42
C LEU A 62 0.49 -4.89 -30.08
N GLN A 63 0.38 -5.36 -28.85
CA GLN A 63 -0.78 -6.09 -28.32
C GLN A 63 -1.89 -5.15 -27.80
N GLY A 64 -1.73 -3.83 -27.92
CA GLY A 64 -2.75 -2.85 -27.62
C GLY A 64 -2.51 -2.02 -26.34
N MET A 65 -1.38 -2.22 -25.63
CA MET A 65 -1.02 -1.36 -24.49
C MET A 65 -0.63 0.04 -25.00
N PRO A 66 -1.20 1.13 -24.45
CA PRO A 66 -0.75 2.48 -24.82
C PRO A 66 0.72 2.69 -24.48
N TRP A 67 1.49 3.33 -25.36
CA TRP A 67 2.93 3.51 -25.19
C TRP A 67 3.32 4.22 -23.88
N GLY A 68 2.54 5.21 -23.43
CA GLY A 68 2.78 5.87 -22.14
C GLY A 68 2.52 4.97 -20.93
N VAL A 69 1.60 3.98 -21.05
CA VAL A 69 1.39 2.95 -20.02
C VAL A 69 2.56 1.98 -20.00
N ALA A 70 3.06 1.57 -21.19
CA ALA A 70 4.25 0.73 -21.30
C ALA A 70 5.48 1.39 -20.68
N ALA A 71 5.67 2.70 -20.89
CA ALA A 71 6.77 3.45 -20.30
C ALA A 71 6.66 3.56 -18.76
N ARG A 72 5.46 3.79 -18.21
CA ARG A 72 5.25 3.76 -16.76
C ARG A 72 5.52 2.39 -16.17
N LYS A 73 5.01 1.33 -16.81
CA LYS A 73 5.29 -0.05 -16.40
C LYS A 73 6.80 -0.33 -16.39
N ALA A 74 7.52 0.04 -17.45
CA ALA A 74 8.97 -0.13 -17.51
C ALA A 74 9.71 0.62 -16.39
N THR A 75 9.25 1.81 -16.04
CA THR A 75 9.80 2.57 -14.92
C THR A 75 9.49 1.89 -13.59
N GLN A 76 8.29 1.33 -13.42
CA GLN A 76 7.91 0.56 -12.23
C GLN A 76 8.75 -0.72 -12.13
N ASP A 77 8.83 -1.53 -13.20
CA ASP A 77 9.62 -2.76 -13.24
C ASP A 77 11.11 -2.49 -12.93
N PHE A 78 11.66 -1.36 -13.39
CA PHE A 78 13.01 -0.92 -13.06
C PHE A 78 13.19 -0.67 -11.55
N PHE A 79 12.23 -0.05 -10.88
CA PHE A 79 12.30 0.20 -9.44
C PHE A 79 11.94 -1.04 -8.60
N ASP A 80 11.23 -1.99 -9.18
CA ASP A 80 10.92 -3.27 -8.52
C ASP A 80 12.08 -4.28 -8.59
N ASP A 81 13.07 -4.01 -9.45
CA ASP A 81 14.27 -4.83 -9.55
C ASP A 81 15.14 -4.74 -8.28
N GLU A 82 15.54 -5.89 -7.75
CA GLU A 82 16.29 -5.96 -6.49
C GLU A 82 17.67 -5.29 -6.57
N SER A 83 18.37 -5.36 -7.71
CA SER A 83 19.65 -4.69 -7.86
C SER A 83 19.50 -3.17 -7.90
N THR A 84 18.42 -2.68 -8.48
CA THR A 84 18.06 -1.26 -8.44
C THR A 84 17.77 -0.81 -7.00
N LYS A 85 17.01 -1.57 -6.25
CA LYS A 85 16.71 -1.27 -4.83
C LYS A 85 17.98 -1.23 -3.99
N CYS A 86 18.88 -2.21 -4.14
CA CYS A 86 20.17 -2.21 -3.45
C CYS A 86 21.01 -0.98 -3.80
N ALA A 87 21.12 -0.62 -5.09
CA ALA A 87 21.85 0.56 -5.52
C ALA A 87 21.26 1.87 -4.95
N LEU A 88 19.93 1.98 -4.88
CA LEU A 88 19.25 3.12 -4.28
C LEU A 88 19.56 3.26 -2.78
N MET A 89 19.64 2.14 -2.05
CA MET A 89 20.04 2.11 -0.64
C MET A 89 21.48 2.58 -0.47
N ASP A 90 22.41 2.05 -1.28
CA ASP A 90 23.83 2.41 -1.24
C ASP A 90 24.08 3.91 -1.54
N MET A 91 23.20 4.50 -2.33
CA MET A 91 23.24 5.94 -2.63
C MET A 91 22.77 6.83 -1.46
N GLY A 92 22.23 6.24 -0.38
CA GLY A 92 21.73 6.98 0.77
C GLY A 92 20.52 7.86 0.46
N LEU A 93 19.73 7.51 -0.53
CA LEU A 93 18.52 8.27 -0.92
C LEU A 93 17.35 8.01 0.03
N PHE A 94 17.42 6.95 0.83
CA PHE A 94 16.37 6.56 1.74
C PHE A 94 16.76 6.82 3.19
N HIS A 95 15.81 7.36 3.94
CA HIS A 95 15.98 7.72 5.34
C HIS A 95 14.88 7.10 6.19
N ALA A 96 15.16 6.90 7.47
CA ALA A 96 14.24 6.30 8.42
C ALA A 96 12.90 7.07 8.54
N ASP A 97 12.89 8.37 8.27
CA ASP A 97 11.68 9.22 8.28
C ASP A 97 10.75 9.01 7.07
N MET A 98 11.19 8.26 6.06
CA MET A 98 10.38 7.85 4.91
C MET A 98 9.63 6.54 5.13
N VAL A 99 9.85 5.91 6.28
CA VAL A 99 9.28 4.58 6.58
C VAL A 99 7.83 4.70 7.03
N ILE A 100 7.00 3.81 6.49
CA ILE A 100 5.62 3.60 6.90
C ILE A 100 5.41 2.16 7.39
N PRO A 101 4.55 1.91 8.38
CA PRO A 101 4.09 0.57 8.69
C PRO A 101 3.11 0.10 7.61
N THR A 102 3.15 -1.18 7.27
CA THR A 102 2.21 -1.79 6.33
C THR A 102 1.79 -3.16 6.82
N PHE A 103 0.57 -3.57 6.47
CA PHE A 103 0.08 -4.90 6.78
C PHE A 103 0.41 -5.92 5.71
N MET A 104 0.62 -7.15 6.17
CA MET A 104 0.82 -8.32 5.33
C MET A 104 0.10 -9.52 5.94
N ASN A 105 -0.54 -10.34 5.12
CA ASN A 105 -1.12 -11.60 5.60
C ASN A 105 0.00 -12.56 5.99
N THR A 106 -0.05 -13.12 7.22
CA THR A 106 1.03 -13.97 7.75
C THR A 106 1.13 -15.30 7.03
N GLU A 107 -0.01 -15.96 6.74
CA GLU A 107 -0.02 -17.28 6.11
C GLU A 107 0.45 -17.24 4.66
N GLU A 108 0.06 -16.20 3.94
CA GLU A 108 0.38 -16.06 2.52
C GLU A 108 1.81 -15.61 2.26
N ASN A 109 2.46 -15.02 3.27
CA ASN A 109 3.80 -14.44 3.15
C ASN A 109 4.80 -15.07 4.12
N GLU A 110 4.56 -16.33 4.54
CA GLU A 110 5.40 -17.02 5.52
C GLU A 110 6.89 -17.02 5.13
N GLU A 111 7.21 -17.24 3.87
CA GLU A 111 8.61 -17.28 3.41
C GLU A 111 9.27 -15.91 3.47
N LEU A 112 8.57 -14.85 3.06
CA LEU A 112 9.10 -13.48 3.16
C LEU A 112 9.29 -13.07 4.63
N LEU A 113 8.35 -13.40 5.50
CA LEU A 113 8.39 -13.09 6.92
C LEU A 113 9.52 -13.80 7.69
N LYS A 114 10.17 -14.81 7.09
CA LYS A 114 11.40 -15.40 7.64
C LYS A 114 12.63 -14.53 7.40
N THR A 115 12.56 -13.60 6.46
CA THR A 115 13.69 -12.80 5.98
C THR A 115 13.59 -11.32 6.34
N VAL A 116 12.46 -10.88 6.88
CA VAL A 116 12.22 -9.48 7.24
C VAL A 116 11.71 -9.37 8.68
N PRO A 117 12.11 -8.33 9.40
CA PRO A 117 11.59 -8.08 10.74
C PRO A 117 10.13 -7.61 10.69
N TYR A 118 9.32 -8.08 11.62
CA TYR A 118 7.91 -7.70 11.73
C TYR A 118 7.40 -7.80 13.16
N SER A 119 6.28 -7.16 13.44
CA SER A 119 5.48 -7.41 14.64
C SER A 119 4.14 -8.06 14.27
N ARG A 120 3.53 -8.75 15.22
CA ARG A 120 2.21 -9.35 14.99
C ARG A 120 1.09 -8.38 15.35
N PHE A 121 0.08 -8.34 14.47
CA PHE A 121 -1.21 -7.73 14.72
C PHE A 121 -2.28 -8.78 14.43
N GLU A 122 -2.67 -9.54 15.45
CA GLU A 122 -3.58 -10.70 15.34
C GLU A 122 -3.05 -11.74 14.33
N ASP A 123 -3.73 -11.98 13.22
CA ASP A 123 -3.33 -12.86 12.12
C ASP A 123 -2.56 -12.14 11.01
N LEU A 124 -2.29 -10.84 11.20
CA LEU A 124 -1.49 -10.05 10.28
C LEU A 124 -0.09 -9.81 10.82
N ALA A 125 0.84 -9.59 9.92
CA ALA A 125 2.15 -9.05 10.19
C ALA A 125 2.17 -7.55 9.89
N VAL A 126 2.80 -6.77 10.76
CA VAL A 126 3.17 -5.38 10.48
C VAL A 126 4.64 -5.38 10.07
N ILE A 127 4.91 -5.11 8.82
CA ILE A 127 6.25 -4.87 8.30
C ILE A 127 6.48 -3.38 8.13
N LEU A 128 7.73 -2.99 7.99
CA LEU A 128 8.11 -1.61 7.70
C LEU A 128 8.55 -1.49 6.25
N GLN A 129 8.07 -0.47 5.56
CA GLN A 129 8.43 -0.20 4.17
C GLN A 129 8.80 1.26 3.99
N ILE A 130 9.81 1.50 3.17
CA ILE A 130 10.01 2.81 2.56
C ILE A 130 9.01 2.87 1.41
N ALA A 131 8.03 3.74 1.51
CA ALA A 131 7.02 3.93 0.49
C ALA A 131 7.13 5.32 -0.10
N TYR A 132 7.41 5.38 -1.37
CA TYR A 132 7.46 6.62 -2.13
C TYR A 132 6.54 6.53 -3.33
N GLN A 133 5.63 7.49 -3.45
CA GLN A 133 4.75 7.62 -4.59
C GLN A 133 5.06 8.91 -5.35
N SER A 134 5.35 8.78 -6.63
CA SER A 134 5.56 9.95 -7.49
C SER A 134 4.22 10.57 -7.91
N LEU A 135 4.26 11.85 -8.31
CA LEU A 135 3.12 12.53 -8.93
C LEU A 135 2.66 11.86 -10.25
N GLY A 136 3.51 11.02 -10.85
CA GLY A 136 3.19 10.23 -12.06
C GLY A 136 2.55 8.86 -11.77
N GLY A 137 2.27 8.53 -10.50
CA GLY A 137 1.67 7.26 -10.10
C GLY A 137 2.63 6.06 -10.11
N ILE A 138 3.96 6.32 -10.05
CA ILE A 138 4.96 5.27 -9.85
C ILE A 138 5.16 5.08 -8.36
N ASN A 139 5.05 3.83 -7.91
CA ASN A 139 5.22 3.46 -6.52
C ASN A 139 6.59 2.78 -6.34
N LEU A 140 7.39 3.30 -5.44
CA LEU A 140 8.60 2.65 -4.98
C LEU A 140 8.37 2.14 -3.57
N ASN A 141 8.35 0.81 -3.43
CA ASN A 141 8.17 0.15 -2.14
C ASN A 141 9.40 -0.72 -1.87
N LEU A 142 10.09 -0.41 -0.79
CA LEU A 142 11.23 -1.18 -0.33
C LEU A 142 10.97 -1.69 1.08
N VAL A 143 10.93 -3.01 1.24
CA VAL A 143 10.78 -3.62 2.56
C VAL A 143 12.04 -3.40 3.38
N VAL A 144 11.89 -2.95 4.61
CA VAL A 144 12.99 -2.78 5.56
C VAL A 144 13.45 -4.15 6.04
N THR A 145 14.69 -4.50 5.73
CA THR A 145 15.35 -5.74 6.16
C THR A 145 16.22 -5.51 7.40
N ASP A 146 16.74 -6.59 7.98
CA ASP A 146 17.69 -6.49 9.09
C ASP A 146 18.98 -5.76 8.67
N ASP A 147 19.44 -5.93 7.43
CA ASP A 147 20.62 -5.22 6.91
C ASP A 147 20.38 -3.71 6.84
N ILE A 148 19.18 -3.28 6.43
CA ILE A 148 18.80 -1.87 6.41
C ILE A 148 18.75 -1.30 7.82
N LEU A 149 18.14 -2.02 8.77
CA LEU A 149 18.12 -1.63 10.18
C LEU A 149 19.53 -1.49 10.76
N GLN A 150 20.39 -2.46 10.47
CA GLN A 150 21.79 -2.43 10.90
C GLN A 150 22.53 -1.23 10.30
N GLY A 151 22.31 -0.96 9.00
CA GLY A 151 22.91 0.20 8.32
C GLY A 151 22.50 1.54 8.92
N TRP A 152 21.28 1.64 9.44
CA TRP A 152 20.78 2.82 10.15
C TRP A 152 21.09 2.83 11.65
N GLY A 153 21.62 1.74 12.21
CA GLY A 153 21.88 1.59 13.65
C GLY A 153 20.59 1.57 14.48
N LEU A 154 19.48 1.10 13.91
CA LEU A 154 18.18 1.03 14.55
C LEU A 154 17.72 -0.40 14.74
N ARG A 155 16.85 -0.61 15.73
CA ARG A 155 16.09 -1.84 15.90
C ARG A 155 14.70 -1.68 15.28
N TYR A 156 14.04 -2.79 14.96
CA TYR A 156 12.68 -2.77 14.41
C TYR A 156 11.71 -1.96 15.28
N ASP A 157 11.70 -2.20 16.61
CA ASP A 157 10.77 -1.51 17.51
C ASP A 157 10.98 0.01 17.54
N GLU A 158 12.23 0.44 17.45
CA GLU A 158 12.59 1.86 17.42
C GLU A 158 12.09 2.51 16.13
N LEU A 159 12.36 1.88 14.98
CA LEU A 159 11.90 2.38 13.69
C LEU A 159 10.37 2.32 13.55
N TYR A 160 9.75 1.27 14.08
CA TYR A 160 8.29 1.15 14.10
C TYR A 160 7.65 2.29 14.90
N GLN A 161 8.17 2.59 16.09
CA GLN A 161 7.67 3.71 16.89
C GLN A 161 7.93 5.05 16.19
N MET A 162 9.11 5.26 15.59
CA MET A 162 9.39 6.44 14.78
C MET A 162 8.39 6.61 13.64
N ALA A 163 8.04 5.52 12.95
CA ALA A 163 7.07 5.56 11.86
C ALA A 163 5.65 5.91 12.34
N LEU A 164 5.24 5.42 13.51
CA LEU A 164 3.95 5.75 14.13
C LEU A 164 3.89 7.20 14.64
N ASP A 165 5.00 7.73 15.13
CA ASP A 165 5.08 9.08 15.67
C ASP A 165 5.38 10.13 14.57
N ASN A 166 5.68 9.70 13.35
CA ASN A 166 5.98 10.60 12.24
C ASN A 166 4.74 11.42 11.86
N PRO A 167 4.77 12.76 12.01
CA PRO A 167 3.62 13.62 11.70
C PRO A 167 3.11 13.45 10.26
N ARG A 168 3.99 13.24 9.28
CA ARG A 168 3.60 13.01 7.88
C ARG A 168 2.74 11.76 7.74
N ASN A 169 3.10 10.68 8.44
CA ASN A 169 2.35 9.44 8.40
C ASN A 169 0.99 9.62 9.08
N VAL A 170 0.96 10.26 10.25
CA VAL A 170 -0.29 10.54 10.99
C VAL A 170 -1.24 11.42 10.16
N GLU A 171 -0.72 12.50 9.58
CA GLU A 171 -1.50 13.43 8.76
C GLU A 171 -1.97 12.81 7.44
N SER A 172 -1.23 11.83 6.92
CA SER A 172 -1.62 11.11 5.70
C SER A 172 -2.84 10.22 5.88
N VAL A 173 -3.14 9.77 7.11
CA VAL A 173 -4.29 8.88 7.37
C VAL A 173 -5.60 9.58 7.03
N GLN A 174 -6.39 8.93 6.19
CA GLN A 174 -7.69 9.39 5.74
C GLN A 174 -8.79 8.44 6.23
N MET A 175 -9.88 9.02 6.69
CA MET A 175 -11.10 8.32 7.08
C MET A 175 -12.24 8.90 6.25
N ILE A 176 -12.53 8.25 5.12
CA ILE A 176 -13.42 8.76 4.08
C ILE A 176 -14.77 8.05 4.20
N GLU A 177 -15.85 8.79 4.32
CA GLU A 177 -17.18 8.20 4.26
C GLU A 177 -17.36 7.42 2.94
N LEU A 178 -17.72 6.14 3.05
CA LEU A 178 -17.84 5.24 1.90
C LEU A 178 -18.79 5.80 0.83
N TYR A 179 -19.90 6.38 1.26
CA TYR A 179 -20.92 6.92 0.33
C TYR A 179 -20.41 8.11 -0.48
N LYS A 180 -19.55 8.96 0.13
CA LYS A 180 -18.88 10.07 -0.58
C LYS A 180 -17.82 9.56 -1.54
N MET A 181 -17.10 8.51 -1.15
CA MET A 181 -16.07 7.90 -2.00
C MET A 181 -16.67 7.24 -3.26
N MET A 182 -17.90 6.70 -3.16
CA MET A 182 -18.56 6.01 -4.27
C MET A 182 -19.42 6.94 -5.16
N ASP A 183 -19.40 8.25 -4.92
CA ASP A 183 -20.29 9.25 -5.59
C ASP A 183 -21.78 8.88 -5.54
N ILE A 184 -22.18 8.06 -4.57
CA ILE A 184 -23.58 7.65 -4.37
C ILE A 184 -24.41 8.80 -3.83
N ILE A 185 -23.75 9.76 -3.19
CA ILE A 185 -24.36 10.91 -2.54
C ILE A 185 -23.63 12.17 -2.98
N SER A 186 -24.40 13.20 -3.34
CA SER A 186 -23.82 14.53 -3.53
C SER A 186 -23.14 15.03 -2.25
N PRO A 187 -22.04 15.80 -2.34
CA PRO A 187 -21.32 16.30 -1.16
C PRO A 187 -22.21 17.07 -0.17
N ASP A 188 -23.35 17.58 -0.64
CA ASP A 188 -24.30 18.38 0.13
C ASP A 188 -25.51 17.57 0.67
N GLU A 189 -25.61 16.27 0.35
CA GLU A 189 -26.67 15.41 0.88
C GLU A 189 -26.22 14.72 2.17
N THR A 190 -26.96 14.95 3.24
CA THR A 190 -26.84 14.21 4.49
C THR A 190 -27.76 12.98 4.41
N VAL A 191 -27.15 11.80 4.52
CA VAL A 191 -27.90 10.54 4.58
C VAL A 191 -28.13 10.22 6.05
N GLU A 192 -29.19 10.79 6.63
CA GLU A 192 -29.53 10.64 8.05
C GLU A 192 -29.89 9.19 8.43
N ASP A 193 -30.22 8.33 7.45
CA ASP A 193 -30.74 6.98 7.69
C ASP A 193 -29.75 5.83 7.40
N LEU A 194 -28.54 6.11 6.88
CA LEU A 194 -27.55 5.07 6.61
C LEU A 194 -26.50 5.00 7.73
N PRO A 195 -26.10 3.78 8.14
CA PRO A 195 -25.02 3.65 9.12
C PRO A 195 -23.74 4.25 8.58
N PRO A 196 -22.94 4.93 9.43
CA PRO A 196 -21.70 5.58 9.01
C PRO A 196 -20.65 4.52 8.67
N PHE A 197 -20.36 4.35 7.38
CA PHE A 197 -19.27 3.51 6.89
C PHE A 197 -18.10 4.38 6.45
N TYR A 198 -16.90 4.03 6.90
CA TYR A 198 -15.68 4.75 6.57
C TYR A 198 -14.65 3.82 5.92
N VAL A 199 -13.95 4.34 4.93
CA VAL A 199 -12.74 3.73 4.39
C VAL A 199 -11.56 4.34 5.13
N VAL A 200 -10.78 3.53 5.85
CA VAL A 200 -9.52 3.92 6.48
C VAL A 200 -8.40 3.61 5.49
N THR A 201 -7.70 4.64 5.07
CA THR A 201 -6.61 4.58 4.09
C THR A 201 -5.62 5.72 4.34
N ASN A 202 -4.83 6.09 3.35
CA ASN A 202 -3.97 7.28 3.37
C ASN A 202 -4.26 8.19 2.16
N THR A 203 -3.65 9.38 2.14
CA THR A 203 -3.81 10.36 1.05
C THR A 203 -3.41 9.82 -0.32
N GLY A 204 -2.48 8.86 -0.38
CA GLY A 204 -2.05 8.20 -1.61
C GLY A 204 -2.92 7.01 -2.01
N GLN A 205 -3.84 6.57 -1.15
CA GLN A 205 -4.65 5.36 -1.32
C GLN A 205 -3.80 4.11 -1.66
N HIS A 206 -2.58 4.07 -1.15
CA HIS A 206 -1.62 3.01 -1.37
C HIS A 206 -0.96 2.61 -0.04
N LEU A 207 -1.00 1.31 0.31
CA LEU A 207 -0.53 0.75 1.58
C LEU A 207 -1.19 1.42 2.82
N GLY A 208 -2.38 1.98 2.65
CA GLY A 208 -3.04 2.80 3.66
C GLY A 208 -3.81 2.03 4.72
N ALA A 209 -3.96 0.70 4.60
CA ALA A 209 -4.63 -0.14 5.60
C ALA A 209 -4.02 0.01 7.01
N ALA A 210 -2.71 0.25 7.10
CA ALA A 210 -2.03 0.51 8.36
C ALA A 210 -2.47 1.80 9.07
N GLY A 211 -3.36 2.59 8.47
CA GLY A 211 -4.02 3.74 9.10
C GLY A 211 -4.68 3.41 10.44
N ILE A 212 -5.15 2.17 10.61
CA ILE A 212 -5.73 1.71 11.89
C ILE A 212 -4.71 1.61 13.04
N LEU A 213 -3.42 1.57 12.77
CA LEU A 213 -2.36 1.52 13.80
C LEU A 213 -2.16 2.87 14.51
N TYR A 214 -2.63 3.97 13.93
CA TYR A 214 -2.48 5.31 14.47
C TYR A 214 -3.60 5.59 15.49
N LYS A 215 -3.29 5.39 16.77
CA LYS A 215 -4.25 5.42 17.87
C LYS A 215 -5.06 6.71 17.93
N THR A 216 -4.44 7.87 17.69
CA THR A 216 -5.12 9.16 17.69
C THR A 216 -6.20 9.20 16.61
N ARG A 217 -5.88 8.72 15.40
CA ARG A 217 -6.83 8.71 14.28
C ARG A 217 -7.97 7.72 14.54
N MET A 218 -7.68 6.56 15.12
CA MET A 218 -8.73 5.60 15.48
C MET A 218 -9.61 6.11 16.60
N HIS A 219 -9.08 6.87 17.55
CA HIS A 219 -9.86 7.51 18.61
C HIS A 219 -10.82 8.56 18.03
N GLU A 220 -10.33 9.43 17.13
CA GLU A 220 -11.18 10.40 16.41
C GLU A 220 -12.32 9.72 15.65
N LEU A 221 -12.06 8.59 15.01
CA LEU A 221 -13.06 7.80 14.30
C LEU A 221 -14.10 7.22 15.27
N ALA A 222 -13.65 6.66 16.41
CA ALA A 222 -14.52 6.11 17.44
C ALA A 222 -15.43 7.19 18.07
N GLU A 223 -14.89 8.37 18.32
CA GLU A 223 -15.70 9.52 18.79
C GLU A 223 -16.75 9.92 17.76
N THR A 224 -16.39 9.92 16.46
CA THR A 224 -17.33 10.23 15.37
C THR A 224 -18.44 9.20 15.26
N MET A 225 -18.11 7.92 15.43
CA MET A 225 -19.09 6.82 15.36
C MET A 225 -19.91 6.67 16.64
N GLY A 226 -19.37 7.07 17.79
CA GLY A 226 -20.01 6.98 19.09
C GLY A 226 -20.14 5.56 19.64
N ASP A 227 -19.42 4.58 19.08
CA ASP A 227 -19.51 3.16 19.45
C ASP A 227 -18.20 2.42 19.12
N ASP A 228 -18.12 1.15 19.52
CA ASP A 228 -17.11 0.21 19.10
C ASP A 228 -17.14 0.00 17.57
N ILE A 229 -15.98 -0.22 16.98
CA ILE A 229 -15.83 -0.29 15.52
C ILE A 229 -15.58 -1.73 15.08
N LEU A 230 -16.38 -2.18 14.12
CA LEU A 230 -16.09 -3.36 13.32
C LEU A 230 -15.20 -2.96 12.13
N LEU A 231 -14.06 -3.64 11.97
CA LEU A 231 -13.09 -3.41 10.91
C LEU A 231 -13.04 -4.59 9.96
N VAL A 232 -13.17 -4.32 8.66
CA VAL A 232 -13.09 -5.31 7.58
C VAL A 232 -11.84 -5.08 6.75
N PRO A 233 -10.89 -6.04 6.69
CA PRO A 233 -9.62 -5.88 5.99
C PRO A 233 -9.81 -6.09 4.48
N MET A 234 -10.07 -5.03 3.73
CA MET A 234 -10.38 -5.10 2.30
C MET A 234 -9.16 -5.40 1.44
N SER A 235 -8.02 -4.74 1.73
CA SER A 235 -6.75 -4.93 1.02
C SER A 235 -5.60 -4.36 1.84
N VAL A 236 -4.38 -4.41 1.34
CA VAL A 236 -3.23 -3.71 1.92
C VAL A 236 -3.40 -2.18 1.88
N ASP A 237 -4.32 -1.69 1.06
CA ASP A 237 -4.53 -0.26 0.85
C ASP A 237 -5.60 0.32 1.79
N HIS A 238 -6.56 -0.50 2.27
CA HIS A 238 -7.65 0.04 3.10
C HIS A 238 -8.39 -1.02 3.93
N PHE A 239 -8.88 -0.53 5.09
CA PHE A 239 -9.92 -1.18 5.88
C PHE A 239 -11.25 -0.46 5.67
N LEU A 240 -12.34 -1.22 5.73
CA LEU A 240 -13.66 -0.66 5.91
C LEU A 240 -13.97 -0.65 7.41
N ALA A 241 -14.37 0.49 7.94
CA ALA A 241 -14.76 0.67 9.34
C ALA A 241 -16.27 1.00 9.43
N MET A 242 -16.96 0.36 10.35
CA MET A 242 -18.39 0.54 10.56
C MET A 242 -18.74 0.35 12.04
N PRO A 243 -19.89 0.84 12.52
CA PRO A 243 -20.36 0.55 13.87
C PRO A 243 -20.49 -0.96 14.10
N LEU A 244 -20.28 -1.39 15.33
CA LEU A 244 -20.39 -2.81 15.68
C LEU A 244 -21.79 -3.34 15.39
N LEU A 245 -21.90 -4.31 14.49
CA LEU A 245 -23.16 -4.89 14.08
C LEU A 245 -23.63 -5.99 15.05
N ASP A 246 -24.91 -6.35 14.96
CA ASP A 246 -25.43 -7.54 15.61
C ASP A 246 -24.85 -8.83 14.96
N GLN A 247 -25.12 -9.97 15.60
CA GLN A 247 -24.59 -11.27 15.13
C GLN A 247 -24.94 -11.55 13.67
N LYS A 248 -26.16 -11.21 13.22
CA LYS A 248 -26.58 -11.49 11.84
C LYS A 248 -25.84 -10.63 10.83
N GLY A 249 -25.62 -9.36 11.16
CA GLY A 249 -24.83 -8.45 10.35
C GLY A 249 -23.39 -8.91 10.24
N ILE A 250 -22.77 -9.34 11.34
CA ILE A 250 -21.41 -9.86 11.35
C ILE A 250 -21.30 -11.16 10.54
N ASP A 251 -22.24 -12.10 10.72
CA ASP A 251 -22.26 -13.34 9.95
C ASP A 251 -22.40 -13.05 8.45
N TYR A 252 -23.23 -12.06 8.08
CA TYR A 252 -23.37 -11.62 6.69
C TYR A 252 -22.07 -11.06 6.13
N ILE A 253 -21.42 -10.13 6.82
CA ILE A 253 -20.15 -9.52 6.38
C ILE A 253 -19.04 -10.58 6.32
N SER A 254 -18.93 -11.45 7.33
CA SER A 254 -17.95 -12.54 7.35
C SER A 254 -18.12 -13.48 6.16
N ASN A 255 -19.36 -13.89 5.87
CA ASN A 255 -19.65 -14.73 4.71
C ASN A 255 -19.33 -13.99 3.39
N ALA A 256 -19.68 -12.71 3.28
CA ALA A 256 -19.35 -11.90 2.12
C ALA A 256 -17.83 -11.81 1.91
N LEU A 257 -17.05 -11.61 2.97
CA LEU A 257 -15.59 -11.54 2.92
C LEU A 257 -14.98 -12.89 2.47
N HIS A 258 -15.47 -14.02 3.00
CA HIS A 258 -15.00 -15.34 2.60
C HIS A 258 -15.37 -15.70 1.16
N ASN A 259 -16.56 -15.30 0.71
CA ASN A 259 -17.04 -15.56 -0.65
C ASN A 259 -16.51 -14.54 -1.67
N SER A 260 -16.01 -13.38 -1.23
CA SER A 260 -15.50 -12.31 -2.10
C SER A 260 -14.23 -12.68 -2.87
N LYS A 261 -13.65 -13.84 -2.59
CA LYS A 261 -12.60 -14.42 -3.46
C LYS A 261 -13.04 -14.51 -4.93
N GLU A 262 -14.33 -14.40 -5.22
CA GLU A 262 -14.88 -14.52 -6.58
C GLU A 262 -15.76 -13.34 -7.05
N VAL A 263 -16.29 -12.48 -6.19
CA VAL A 263 -17.46 -11.66 -6.58
C VAL A 263 -17.32 -10.14 -6.40
N ILE A 264 -16.62 -9.62 -5.38
CA ILE A 264 -16.74 -8.18 -5.04
C ILE A 264 -15.76 -7.28 -5.78
N THR A 265 -14.60 -7.78 -6.18
CA THR A 265 -13.62 -6.95 -6.89
C THR A 265 -12.76 -7.82 -7.79
N GLY A 266 -13.03 -7.90 -9.03
CA GLY A 266 -12.32 -8.72 -10.03
C GLY A 266 -10.79 -8.82 -9.98
N SER A 267 -10.12 -8.32 -8.95
CA SER A 267 -8.65 -8.38 -8.79
C SER A 267 -8.13 -8.12 -7.37
N ILE A 268 -8.95 -7.76 -6.38
CA ILE A 268 -8.43 -7.40 -5.04
C ILE A 268 -8.68 -8.54 -4.05
N LYS A 269 -7.59 -9.16 -3.61
CA LYS A 269 -7.63 -10.17 -2.57
C LYS A 269 -7.75 -9.49 -1.20
N PRO A 270 -8.70 -9.92 -0.32
CA PRO A 270 -8.77 -9.41 1.04
C PRO A 270 -7.46 -9.64 1.79
N LEU A 271 -7.05 -8.67 2.60
CA LEU A 271 -5.84 -8.74 3.41
C LEU A 271 -5.92 -9.89 4.45
N SER A 272 -7.12 -10.15 4.98
CA SER A 272 -7.44 -11.28 5.85
C SER A 272 -8.89 -11.74 5.63
N GLY A 273 -9.16 -13.02 5.93
CA GLY A 273 -10.51 -13.57 6.01
C GLY A 273 -11.23 -13.28 7.33
N ASN A 274 -10.56 -12.67 8.30
CA ASN A 274 -11.09 -12.39 9.63
C ASN A 274 -11.55 -10.93 9.74
N LEU A 275 -12.45 -10.67 10.68
CA LEU A 275 -12.88 -9.34 11.07
C LEU A 275 -12.15 -8.90 12.34
N TYR A 276 -12.06 -7.59 12.56
CA TYR A 276 -11.45 -7.06 13.77
C TYR A 276 -12.41 -6.12 14.49
N HIS A 277 -12.30 -6.12 15.80
CA HIS A 277 -13.04 -5.23 16.69
C HIS A 277 -12.07 -4.23 17.30
N TYR A 278 -12.39 -2.95 17.21
CA TYR A 278 -11.74 -1.90 17.97
C TYR A 278 -12.67 -1.47 19.10
N ASN A 279 -12.22 -1.65 20.33
CA ASN A 279 -12.95 -1.19 21.50
C ASN A 279 -12.60 0.28 21.80
N CYS A 280 -13.59 1.16 21.76
CA CYS A 280 -13.40 2.61 21.90
C CYS A 280 -12.94 3.02 23.31
N GLU A 281 -13.37 2.30 24.38
CA GLU A 281 -12.99 2.62 25.75
C GLU A 281 -11.55 2.26 26.09
N THR A 282 -11.09 1.07 25.61
CA THR A 282 -9.75 0.54 25.91
C THR A 282 -8.71 0.84 24.84
N ALA A 283 -9.12 1.35 23.69
CA ALA A 283 -8.30 1.55 22.49
C ALA A 283 -7.56 0.26 22.07
N GLN A 284 -8.20 -0.90 22.22
CA GLN A 284 -7.63 -2.20 21.90
C GLN A 284 -8.28 -2.81 20.67
N PHE A 285 -7.45 -3.43 19.85
CA PHE A 285 -7.90 -4.27 18.75
C PHE A 285 -7.94 -5.73 19.17
N ARG A 286 -8.89 -6.45 18.61
CA ARG A 286 -8.99 -7.90 18.75
C ARG A 286 -9.56 -8.48 17.48
N MET A 287 -9.06 -9.63 17.07
CA MET A 287 -9.69 -10.43 16.04
C MET A 287 -11.08 -10.83 16.51
N PHE A 288 -12.07 -10.56 15.70
CA PHE A 288 -13.45 -10.75 16.06
C PHE A 288 -13.86 -12.21 15.82
N THR A 289 -14.21 -12.91 16.90
CA THR A 289 -14.82 -14.23 16.81
C THR A 289 -16.32 -14.13 17.09
N PRO A 290 -17.19 -14.71 16.25
CA PRO A 290 -18.65 -14.66 16.42
C PRO A 290 -19.14 -15.15 17.80
N SER A 291 -18.36 -15.98 18.50
CA SER A 291 -18.66 -16.46 19.85
C SER A 291 -18.55 -15.38 20.94
N GLN A 292 -17.79 -14.32 20.72
CA GLN A 292 -17.55 -13.27 21.73
C GLN A 292 -18.71 -12.27 21.86
N LEU A 293 -19.55 -12.13 20.85
CA LEU A 293 -20.80 -11.32 20.94
C LEU A 293 -21.80 -11.82 21.97
N LYS A 294 -21.77 -13.11 22.30
CA LYS A 294 -22.67 -13.66 23.31
C LYS A 294 -22.36 -13.17 24.72
N GLU A 295 -21.15 -12.72 24.97
CA GLU A 295 -20.69 -12.25 26.28
C GLU A 295 -20.97 -10.76 26.50
N THR A 296 -20.87 -9.91 25.46
CA THR A 296 -21.12 -8.47 25.57
C THR A 296 -22.59 -8.17 25.90
N LYS A 297 -23.54 -8.93 25.37
CA LYS A 297 -24.97 -8.79 25.68
C LYS A 297 -25.36 -9.20 27.11
N LYS A 298 -24.49 -9.93 27.84
CA LYS A 298 -24.72 -10.32 29.25
C LYS A 298 -24.26 -9.24 30.25
N ARG A 299 -23.40 -8.30 29.82
CA ARG A 299 -22.89 -7.22 30.68
C ARG A 299 -23.68 -5.91 30.57
N GLY A 300 -24.54 -5.78 29.57
CA GLY A 300 -25.39 -4.60 29.31
C GLY A 300 -26.84 -4.77 29.73
N ARG A 301 -27.13 -5.63 30.75
CA ARG A 301 -28.42 -5.73 31.41
C ARG A 301 -28.30 -5.53 32.90
#